data_61c0e4d68eb5a35a692aa51a927aba23
#
_entry.id   61c0e4d68eb5a35a692aa51a927aba23
#
_cell.length_a   1.000
_cell.length_b   1.000
_cell.length_c   1.000
_cell.angle_alpha   90.00
_cell.angle_beta   90.00
_cell.angle_gamma   90.00
#
_symmetry.space_group_name_H-M   'P 1'
#
loop_
_entity.id
_entity.type
_entity.pdbx_description
1 polymer ?
#
loop_
_entity_poly.entity_id
_entity_poly.type
_entity_poly.pdbx_seq_one_letter_code
_entity_poly.pdbx_strand_id
1 'polypeptide(L)'
;MHVLVVGGGVSGLSTALKLGRRGHRVTVLERDATPMPDDADQAFFWDRRGAPQVRHSHAFLARLVGLLRENEPDVLQMLIEAGATEMPFGQDVPPTMVDFAPQPDDHELTMLTCRRTTFEWVLRRVVLDEGRVEFRTGVGVSGLLHAEHPSGLPLITGVQLEDGTTIEADLTVVAGGRRSALPDWLNDIGVGPVPEFSEDTGIVYASRFYRLKPGHTYPDRKSTRLNSSHLVIS
;
A
#
# COMPACT_ATOMS: atom_id res chain seq x y z
N MET A 1 -10.65 -20.92 -5.80
CA MET A 1 -11.64 -19.86 -5.90
C MET A 1 -11.13 -18.78 -6.85
N HIS A 2 -12.03 -18.08 -7.50
CA HIS A 2 -11.76 -16.83 -8.19
C HIS A 2 -12.04 -15.65 -7.24
N VAL A 3 -11.05 -14.81 -7.00
CA VAL A 3 -11.18 -13.64 -6.13
C VAL A 3 -11.01 -12.37 -6.95
N LEU A 4 -11.97 -11.45 -6.84
CA LEU A 4 -11.83 -10.09 -7.36
C LEU A 4 -11.29 -9.17 -6.25
N VAL A 5 -10.30 -8.35 -6.60
CA VAL A 5 -9.77 -7.29 -5.73
C VAL A 5 -10.00 -5.94 -6.42
N VAL A 6 -10.86 -5.11 -5.86
CA VAL A 6 -11.19 -3.78 -6.38
C VAL A 6 -10.27 -2.74 -5.74
N GLY A 7 -9.35 -2.20 -6.51
CA GLY A 7 -8.32 -1.25 -6.09
C GLY A 7 -6.91 -1.85 -6.05
N GLY A 8 -6.01 -1.27 -6.83
CA GLY A 8 -4.60 -1.67 -6.98
C GLY A 8 -3.63 -0.85 -6.12
N GLY A 9 -4.08 -0.31 -4.99
CA GLY A 9 -3.22 0.30 -3.96
C GLY A 9 -2.56 -0.77 -3.08
N VAL A 10 -1.79 -0.35 -2.07
CA VAL A 10 -1.02 -1.29 -1.21
C VAL A 10 -1.90 -2.37 -0.59
N SER A 11 -3.08 -2.02 -0.09
CA SER A 11 -3.98 -3.01 0.51
C SER A 11 -4.45 -4.05 -0.50
N GLY A 12 -4.86 -3.62 -1.70
CA GLY A 12 -5.28 -4.52 -2.76
C GLY A 12 -4.15 -5.39 -3.29
N LEU A 13 -2.97 -4.80 -3.53
CA LEU A 13 -1.77 -5.53 -3.97
C LEU A 13 -1.34 -6.59 -2.94
N SER A 14 -1.28 -6.23 -1.64
CA SER A 14 -0.92 -7.17 -0.59
C SER A 14 -1.95 -8.31 -0.47
N THR A 15 -3.23 -8.01 -0.61
CA THR A 15 -4.29 -9.01 -0.62
C THR A 15 -4.16 -9.95 -1.81
N ALA A 16 -3.95 -9.39 -3.01
CA ALA A 16 -3.82 -10.15 -4.24
C ALA A 16 -2.61 -11.10 -4.19
N LEU A 17 -1.45 -10.60 -3.74
CA LEU A 17 -0.25 -11.40 -3.58
C LEU A 17 -0.48 -12.58 -2.63
N LYS A 18 -1.01 -12.30 -1.44
CA LYS A 18 -1.31 -13.34 -0.44
C LYS A 18 -2.25 -14.41 -0.97
N LEU A 19 -3.30 -14.03 -1.66
CA LEU A 19 -4.29 -14.96 -2.19
C LEU A 19 -3.74 -15.74 -3.39
N GLY A 20 -2.99 -15.08 -4.29
CA GLY A 20 -2.29 -15.74 -5.38
C GLY A 20 -1.34 -16.82 -4.91
N ARG A 21 -0.48 -16.51 -3.92
CA ARG A 21 0.46 -17.45 -3.29
C ARG A 21 -0.22 -18.60 -2.55
N ARG A 22 -1.46 -18.41 -2.09
CA ARG A 22 -2.29 -19.48 -1.52
C ARG A 22 -3.03 -20.31 -2.57
N GLY A 23 -2.76 -20.09 -3.85
CA GLY A 23 -3.30 -20.89 -4.94
C GLY A 23 -4.66 -20.42 -5.47
N HIS A 24 -5.15 -19.26 -5.07
CA HIS A 24 -6.37 -18.69 -5.64
C HIS A 24 -6.07 -18.00 -6.98
N ARG A 25 -7.01 -18.02 -7.91
CA ARG A 25 -6.99 -17.15 -9.08
C ARG A 25 -7.49 -15.77 -8.66
N VAL A 26 -6.67 -14.73 -8.84
CA VAL A 26 -6.99 -13.38 -8.42
C VAL A 26 -7.05 -12.46 -9.63
N THR A 27 -8.07 -11.60 -9.69
CA THR A 27 -8.14 -10.50 -10.66
C THR A 27 -8.18 -9.18 -9.90
N VAL A 28 -7.19 -8.34 -10.10
CA VAL A 28 -7.14 -6.97 -9.54
C VAL A 28 -7.69 -6.00 -10.58
N LEU A 29 -8.65 -5.18 -10.16
CA LEU A 29 -9.24 -4.11 -10.96
C LEU A 29 -8.78 -2.76 -10.42
N GLU A 30 -7.96 -2.04 -11.20
CA GLU A 30 -7.46 -0.71 -10.85
C GLU A 30 -7.98 0.33 -11.84
N ARG A 31 -8.66 1.34 -11.33
CA ARG A 31 -9.22 2.43 -12.14
C ARG A 31 -8.15 3.34 -12.74
N ASP A 32 -7.05 3.55 -12.02
CA ASP A 32 -5.94 4.35 -12.49
C ASP A 32 -5.19 3.65 -13.62
N ALA A 33 -5.26 4.22 -14.82
CA ALA A 33 -4.59 3.71 -16.02
C ALA A 33 -3.14 4.20 -16.17
N THR A 34 -2.63 4.99 -15.21
CA THR A 34 -1.26 5.53 -15.29
C THR A 34 -0.25 4.38 -15.38
N PRO A 35 0.59 4.36 -16.43
CA PRO A 35 1.59 3.32 -16.60
C PRO A 35 2.53 3.22 -15.41
N MET A 36 2.91 2.00 -15.06
CA MET A 36 3.92 1.75 -14.06
C MET A 36 5.29 2.13 -14.63
N PRO A 37 6.13 2.86 -13.89
CA PRO A 37 7.51 3.15 -14.29
C PRO A 37 8.35 1.89 -14.48
N ASP A 38 9.35 1.96 -15.36
CA ASP A 38 10.21 0.81 -15.67
C ASP A 38 11.16 0.44 -14.53
N ASP A 39 11.56 1.42 -13.74
CA ASP A 39 12.50 1.24 -12.64
C ASP A 39 12.10 1.99 -11.35
N ALA A 40 12.76 1.64 -10.25
CA ALA A 40 12.50 2.20 -8.93
C ALA A 40 12.87 3.69 -8.81
N ASP A 41 13.83 4.19 -9.58
CA ASP A 41 14.22 5.61 -9.56
C ASP A 41 13.14 6.47 -10.19
N GLN A 42 12.58 6.01 -11.30
CA GLN A 42 11.45 6.66 -11.96
C GLN A 42 10.17 6.57 -11.15
N ALA A 43 10.04 5.58 -10.27
CA ALA A 43 8.88 5.43 -9.38
C ALA A 43 8.64 6.67 -8.51
N PHE A 44 9.67 7.47 -8.22
CA PHE A 44 9.50 8.73 -7.50
C PHE A 44 8.56 9.72 -8.23
N PHE A 45 8.56 9.70 -9.54
CA PHE A 45 7.75 10.59 -10.39
C PHE A 45 6.41 9.96 -10.78
N TRP A 46 6.17 8.73 -10.35
CA TRP A 46 4.94 8.02 -10.69
C TRP A 46 3.71 8.79 -10.18
N ASP A 47 2.84 9.15 -11.11
CA ASP A 47 1.59 9.84 -10.78
C ASP A 47 0.53 8.84 -10.35
N ARG A 48 0.30 8.72 -9.04
CA ARG A 48 -0.71 7.85 -8.44
C ARG A 48 -1.89 8.69 -7.98
N ARG A 49 -2.86 8.92 -8.86
CA ARG A 49 -4.04 9.76 -8.59
C ARG A 49 -4.88 9.24 -7.43
N GLY A 50 -4.97 7.93 -7.25
CA GLY A 50 -5.66 7.28 -6.14
C GLY A 50 -4.96 7.37 -4.78
N ALA A 51 -3.70 7.85 -4.73
CA ALA A 51 -2.88 7.93 -3.54
C ALA A 51 -2.21 9.31 -3.39
N PRO A 52 -2.96 10.39 -3.11
CA PRO A 52 -2.41 11.76 -3.07
C PRO A 52 -1.27 11.92 -2.08
N GLN A 53 -1.24 11.10 -1.02
CA GLN A 53 -0.18 11.08 -0.01
C GLN A 53 1.11 10.37 -0.47
N VAL A 54 1.17 9.81 -1.67
CA VAL A 54 2.27 8.96 -2.14
C VAL A 54 3.64 9.66 -2.11
N ARG A 55 3.66 10.98 -2.27
CA ARG A 55 4.88 11.82 -2.24
C ARG A 55 5.20 12.38 -0.85
N HIS A 56 4.31 12.16 0.11
CA HIS A 56 4.65 12.50 1.49
C HIS A 56 5.55 11.43 2.08
N SER A 57 6.14 11.82 3.16
CA SER A 57 6.98 10.98 3.97
C SER A 57 6.21 9.82 4.61
N HIS A 58 6.79 8.65 4.55
CA HIS A 58 6.24 7.45 5.17
C HIS A 58 7.31 6.71 5.97
N ALA A 59 6.97 6.29 7.17
CA ALA A 59 7.75 5.36 7.96
C ALA A 59 7.00 4.02 7.99
N PHE A 60 7.68 2.97 7.60
CA PHE A 60 7.14 1.61 7.68
C PHE A 60 7.62 0.98 8.98
N LEU A 61 6.67 0.79 9.89
CA LEU A 61 6.96 0.40 11.27
C LEU A 61 7.35 -1.09 11.37
N ALA A 62 7.94 -1.44 12.50
CA ALA A 62 8.50 -2.77 12.79
C ALA A 62 7.51 -3.92 12.52
N ARG A 63 6.22 -3.74 12.82
CA ARG A 63 5.22 -4.78 12.54
C ARG A 63 5.14 -5.13 11.06
N LEU A 64 5.20 -4.14 10.15
CA LEU A 64 5.22 -4.42 8.71
C LEU A 64 6.50 -5.16 8.31
N VAL A 65 7.65 -4.73 8.84
CA VAL A 65 8.94 -5.38 8.54
C VAL A 65 8.93 -6.83 8.99
N GLY A 66 8.44 -7.11 10.21
CA GLY A 66 8.27 -8.48 10.71
C GLY A 66 7.38 -9.32 9.80
N LEU A 67 6.22 -8.78 9.40
CA LEU A 67 5.31 -9.49 8.48
C LEU A 67 5.93 -9.78 7.12
N LEU A 68 6.73 -8.85 6.58
CA LEU A 68 7.45 -9.08 5.33
C LEU A 68 8.53 -10.15 5.48
N ARG A 69 9.32 -10.12 6.56
CA ARG A 69 10.33 -11.15 6.84
C ARG A 69 9.73 -12.55 6.95
N GLU A 70 8.63 -12.66 7.66
CA GLU A 70 7.99 -13.94 7.92
C GLU A 70 7.26 -14.51 6.70
N ASN A 71 6.60 -13.64 5.93
CA ASN A 71 5.63 -14.11 4.94
C ASN A 71 6.02 -13.78 3.50
N GLU A 72 6.77 -12.69 3.28
CA GLU A 72 7.10 -12.18 1.95
C GLU A 72 8.57 -11.70 1.92
N PRO A 73 9.54 -12.57 2.24
CA PRO A 73 10.96 -12.18 2.33
C PRO A 73 11.53 -11.68 1.00
N ASP A 74 11.02 -12.15 -0.12
CA ASP A 74 11.36 -11.68 -1.46
C ASP A 74 10.93 -10.23 -1.69
N VAL A 75 9.75 -9.84 -1.22
CA VAL A 75 9.30 -8.44 -1.28
C VAL A 75 10.22 -7.54 -0.46
N LEU A 76 10.60 -7.97 0.75
CA LEU A 76 11.53 -7.20 1.58
C LEU A 76 12.89 -7.05 0.92
N GLN A 77 13.41 -8.14 0.35
CA GLN A 77 14.68 -8.12 -0.39
C GLN A 77 14.65 -7.15 -1.58
N MET A 78 13.60 -7.22 -2.40
CA MET A 78 13.43 -6.29 -3.53
C MET A 78 13.29 -4.83 -3.08
N LEU A 79 12.67 -4.57 -1.93
CA LEU A 79 12.61 -3.22 -1.35
C LEU A 79 14.00 -2.71 -0.99
N ILE A 80 14.84 -3.54 -0.38
CA ILE A 80 16.23 -3.20 -0.04
C ILE A 80 17.04 -2.93 -1.31
N GLU A 81 16.91 -3.78 -2.32
CA GLU A 81 17.57 -3.60 -3.64
C GLU A 81 17.12 -2.32 -4.34
N ALA A 82 15.85 -1.93 -4.17
CA ALA A 82 15.29 -0.66 -4.65
C ALA A 82 15.65 0.56 -3.77
N GLY A 83 16.57 0.40 -2.81
CA GLY A 83 17.11 1.49 -1.99
C GLY A 83 16.41 1.70 -0.64
N ALA A 84 15.50 0.82 -0.23
CA ALA A 84 15.00 0.84 1.13
C ALA A 84 16.09 0.46 2.13
N THR A 85 16.03 1.02 3.34
CA THR A 85 17.02 0.75 4.39
C THR A 85 16.31 0.34 5.67
N GLU A 86 16.77 -0.74 6.27
CA GLU A 86 16.33 -1.13 7.59
C GLU A 86 16.99 -0.24 8.65
N MET A 87 16.19 0.20 9.61
CA MET A 87 16.62 1.08 10.70
C MET A 87 16.20 0.44 12.03
N PRO A 88 17.08 -0.33 12.66
CA PRO A 88 16.83 -0.90 13.97
C PRO A 88 16.65 0.17 15.03
N PHE A 89 15.70 -0.05 15.93
CA PHE A 89 15.50 0.84 17.08
C PHE A 89 16.74 0.82 18.00
N GLY A 90 17.07 2.00 18.53
CA GLY A 90 18.16 2.13 19.50
C GLY A 90 19.57 2.27 18.92
N GLN A 91 19.77 2.12 17.59
CA GLN A 91 21.11 2.34 17.01
C GLN A 91 21.52 3.82 16.97
N ASP A 92 20.56 4.73 16.82
CA ASP A 92 20.79 6.18 16.74
C ASP A 92 19.89 6.92 17.75
N VAL A 93 20.10 6.65 19.03
CA VAL A 93 19.33 7.31 20.11
C VAL A 93 19.69 8.80 20.17
N PRO A 94 18.71 9.70 20.09
CA PRO A 94 18.98 11.13 20.22
C PRO A 94 19.68 11.45 21.54
N PRO A 95 20.67 12.39 21.58
CA PRO A 95 21.34 12.79 22.83
C PRO A 95 20.38 13.39 23.88
N THR A 96 19.18 13.74 23.46
CA THR A 96 18.11 14.22 24.35
C THR A 96 17.44 13.09 25.14
N MET A 97 17.64 11.83 24.75
CA MET A 97 17.18 10.65 25.51
C MET A 97 18.29 10.20 26.46
N VAL A 98 18.44 10.89 27.56
CA VAL A 98 19.54 10.68 28.54
C VAL A 98 19.42 9.36 29.30
N ASP A 99 18.21 8.79 29.42
CA ASP A 99 17.96 7.57 30.22
C ASP A 99 17.56 6.38 29.35
N PHE A 100 18.00 6.35 28.10
CA PHE A 100 17.71 5.22 27.21
C PHE A 100 18.47 3.97 27.66
N ALA A 101 17.73 2.97 28.08
CA ALA A 101 18.26 1.63 28.40
C ALA A 101 17.73 0.63 27.35
N PRO A 102 18.61 0.04 26.49
CA PRO A 102 18.19 -0.96 25.53
C PRO A 102 17.49 -2.14 26.21
N GLN A 103 16.40 -2.59 25.62
CA GLN A 103 15.69 -3.79 26.03
C GLN A 103 16.08 -5.00 25.15
N PRO A 104 15.98 -6.24 25.66
CA PRO A 104 16.36 -7.43 24.89
C PRO A 104 15.68 -7.54 23.52
N ASP A 105 14.44 -7.06 23.42
CA ASP A 105 13.62 -7.21 22.22
C ASP A 105 13.67 -5.97 21.29
N ASP A 106 14.46 -4.96 21.60
CA ASP A 106 14.59 -3.75 20.77
C ASP A 106 15.08 -4.05 19.35
N HIS A 107 15.79 -5.16 19.15
CA HIS A 107 16.25 -5.61 17.83
C HIS A 107 15.09 -6.01 16.90
N GLU A 108 13.92 -6.38 17.45
CA GLU A 108 12.71 -6.66 16.69
C GLU A 108 12.04 -5.37 16.19
N LEU A 109 12.32 -4.24 16.84
CA LEU A 109 11.78 -2.93 16.51
C LEU A 109 12.56 -2.30 15.35
N THR A 110 12.59 -2.97 14.21
CA THR A 110 13.25 -2.48 13.00
C THR A 110 12.23 -1.83 12.08
N MET A 111 12.41 -0.55 11.79
CA MET A 111 11.63 0.16 10.78
C MET A 111 12.26 0.01 9.40
N LEU A 112 11.45 0.16 8.36
CA LEU A 112 11.93 0.26 6.98
C LEU A 112 11.75 1.70 6.49
N THR A 113 12.85 2.34 6.10
CA THR A 113 12.82 3.66 5.50
C THR A 113 12.79 3.49 3.99
N CYS A 114 11.70 3.91 3.39
CA CYS A 114 11.47 3.78 1.97
C CYS A 114 10.50 4.86 1.49
N ARG A 115 10.67 5.31 0.25
CA ARG A 115 9.64 6.15 -0.38
C ARG A 115 8.37 5.32 -0.59
N ARG A 116 7.22 5.92 -0.33
CA ARG A 116 5.93 5.25 -0.54
C ARG A 116 5.74 4.81 -2.01
N THR A 117 6.23 5.61 -2.96
CA THR A 117 6.22 5.27 -4.38
C THR A 117 7.05 4.03 -4.68
N THR A 118 8.27 3.93 -4.13
CA THR A 118 9.15 2.76 -4.29
C THR A 118 8.50 1.52 -3.67
N PHE A 119 7.92 1.65 -2.47
CA PHE A 119 7.23 0.54 -1.82
C PHE A 119 6.08 -0.01 -2.69
N GLU A 120 5.22 0.87 -3.21
CA GLU A 120 4.10 0.46 -4.06
C GLU A 120 4.58 -0.11 -5.39
N TRP A 121 5.64 0.46 -5.96
CA TRP A 121 6.24 -0.01 -7.19
C TRP A 121 6.78 -1.45 -7.05
N VAL A 122 7.57 -1.72 -6.01
CA VAL A 122 8.08 -3.07 -5.73
C VAL A 122 6.94 -4.05 -5.52
N LEU A 123 5.98 -3.72 -4.67
CA LEU A 123 4.85 -4.60 -4.39
C LEU A 123 4.05 -4.90 -5.65
N ARG A 124 3.83 -3.90 -6.50
CA ARG A 124 3.12 -4.09 -7.78
C ARG A 124 3.93 -4.94 -8.75
N ARG A 125 5.26 -4.78 -8.77
CA ARG A 125 6.15 -5.61 -9.59
C ARG A 125 6.01 -7.08 -9.21
N VAL A 126 6.12 -7.40 -7.93
CA VAL A 126 5.95 -8.76 -7.42
C VAL A 126 4.58 -9.33 -7.75
N VAL A 127 3.53 -8.52 -7.62
CA VAL A 127 2.16 -8.95 -7.98
C VAL A 127 2.01 -9.25 -9.47
N LEU A 128 2.64 -8.45 -10.35
CA LEU A 128 2.61 -8.69 -11.80
C LEU A 128 3.37 -9.95 -12.22
N ASP A 129 4.42 -10.31 -11.48
CA ASP A 129 5.21 -11.52 -11.70
C ASP A 129 4.55 -12.77 -11.08
N GLU A 130 3.51 -12.58 -10.24
CA GLU A 130 2.76 -13.69 -9.63
C GLU A 130 1.79 -14.31 -10.65
N GLY A 131 2.09 -15.54 -11.10
CA GLY A 131 1.38 -16.20 -12.21
C GLY A 131 -0.11 -16.49 -11.97
N ARG A 132 -0.63 -16.28 -10.75
CA ARG A 132 -2.05 -16.45 -10.40
C ARG A 132 -2.81 -15.14 -10.23
N VAL A 133 -2.15 -14.01 -10.45
CA VAL A 133 -2.76 -12.67 -10.34
C VAL A 133 -2.83 -12.03 -11.72
N GLU A 134 -4.03 -11.74 -12.18
CA GLU A 134 -4.30 -10.90 -13.34
C GLU A 134 -4.51 -9.47 -12.86
N PHE A 135 -3.77 -8.51 -13.40
CA PHE A 135 -3.89 -7.10 -13.03
C PHE A 135 -4.42 -6.28 -14.21
N ARG A 136 -5.61 -5.69 -14.05
CA ARG A 136 -6.28 -4.87 -15.05
C ARG A 136 -6.29 -3.41 -14.64
N THR A 137 -5.64 -2.55 -15.43
CA THR A 137 -5.62 -1.10 -15.26
C THR A 137 -6.67 -0.41 -16.12
N GLY A 138 -7.11 0.78 -15.72
CA GLY A 138 -8.14 1.53 -16.43
C GLY A 138 -9.53 0.93 -16.28
N VAL A 139 -9.76 0.05 -15.31
CA VAL A 139 -11.03 -0.63 -15.09
C VAL A 139 -11.68 -0.09 -13.81
N GLY A 140 -12.73 0.70 -13.98
CA GLY A 140 -13.56 1.20 -12.89
C GLY A 140 -14.70 0.26 -12.56
N VAL A 141 -15.03 0.12 -11.28
CA VAL A 141 -16.16 -0.62 -10.76
C VAL A 141 -17.25 0.35 -10.35
N SER A 142 -18.49 0.08 -10.76
CA SER A 142 -19.66 0.91 -10.47
C SER A 142 -20.63 0.32 -9.46
N GLY A 143 -20.52 -1.00 -9.15
CA GLY A 143 -21.43 -1.64 -8.21
C GLY A 143 -21.08 -3.11 -7.93
N LEU A 144 -21.88 -3.72 -7.07
CA LEU A 144 -21.76 -5.14 -6.70
C LEU A 144 -22.83 -5.96 -7.43
N LEU A 145 -22.48 -7.15 -7.89
CA LEU A 145 -23.42 -8.17 -8.26
C LEU A 145 -23.79 -8.98 -7.04
N HIS A 146 -25.08 -9.30 -6.91
CA HIS A 146 -25.58 -10.10 -5.79
C HIS A 146 -26.71 -11.03 -6.20
N ALA A 147 -26.91 -12.05 -5.39
CA ALA A 147 -28.03 -12.97 -5.43
C ALA A 147 -28.72 -13.03 -4.08
N GLU A 148 -29.97 -13.48 -4.05
CA GLU A 148 -30.67 -13.76 -2.80
C GLU A 148 -30.00 -14.93 -2.05
N HIS A 149 -29.91 -14.83 -0.74
CA HIS A 149 -29.42 -15.91 0.11
C HIS A 149 -30.42 -16.23 1.22
N PRO A 150 -30.59 -17.50 1.63
CA PRO A 150 -31.55 -17.91 2.65
C PRO A 150 -31.40 -17.21 4.02
N SER A 151 -30.24 -16.63 4.28
CA SER A 151 -30.00 -15.82 5.51
C SER A 151 -30.70 -14.47 5.51
N GLY A 152 -31.27 -14.02 4.39
CA GLY A 152 -31.81 -12.70 4.20
C GLY A 152 -30.78 -11.62 3.89
N LEU A 153 -29.49 -11.95 3.88
CA LEU A 153 -28.40 -11.06 3.44
C LEU A 153 -28.06 -11.35 1.98
N PRO A 154 -27.74 -10.35 1.15
CA PRO A 154 -27.32 -10.58 -0.22
C PRO A 154 -25.99 -11.36 -0.29
N LEU A 155 -25.93 -12.35 -1.16
CA LEU A 155 -24.70 -13.05 -1.52
C LEU A 155 -24.01 -12.29 -2.63
N ILE A 156 -22.83 -11.76 -2.41
CA ILE A 156 -22.04 -11.08 -3.43
C ILE A 156 -21.50 -12.12 -4.41
N THR A 157 -21.79 -11.93 -5.69
CA THR A 157 -21.41 -12.85 -6.78
C THR A 157 -20.41 -12.25 -7.77
N GLY A 158 -20.05 -10.97 -7.60
CA GLY A 158 -19.12 -10.27 -8.47
C GLY A 158 -19.29 -8.76 -8.42
N VAL A 159 -18.88 -8.11 -9.51
CA VAL A 159 -18.97 -6.65 -9.67
C VAL A 159 -19.51 -6.24 -11.02
N GLN A 160 -20.14 -5.06 -11.08
CA GLN A 160 -20.44 -4.34 -12.30
C GLN A 160 -19.35 -3.32 -12.58
N LEU A 161 -18.90 -3.22 -13.83
CA LEU A 161 -17.91 -2.25 -14.27
C LEU A 161 -18.57 -0.96 -14.75
N GLU A 162 -17.79 0.13 -14.83
CA GLU A 162 -18.27 1.44 -15.30
C GLU A 162 -18.72 1.43 -16.77
N ASP A 163 -18.24 0.48 -17.57
CA ASP A 163 -18.67 0.27 -18.97
C ASP A 163 -19.96 -0.56 -19.12
N GLY A 164 -20.57 -0.96 -17.99
CA GLY A 164 -21.78 -1.77 -17.93
C GLY A 164 -21.56 -3.27 -18.01
N THR A 165 -20.34 -3.75 -18.26
CA THR A 165 -20.01 -5.19 -18.23
C THR A 165 -19.92 -5.70 -16.79
N THR A 166 -19.89 -7.02 -16.62
CA THR A 166 -19.88 -7.66 -15.31
C THR A 166 -18.77 -8.69 -15.22
N ILE A 167 -18.25 -8.90 -14.01
CA ILE A 167 -17.28 -9.95 -13.70
C ILE A 167 -17.77 -10.72 -12.49
N GLU A 168 -17.97 -12.02 -12.67
CA GLU A 168 -18.36 -12.93 -11.59
C GLU A 168 -17.13 -13.45 -10.84
N ALA A 169 -17.29 -13.65 -9.54
CA ALA A 169 -16.27 -14.22 -8.67
C ALA A 169 -16.87 -14.87 -7.42
N ASP A 170 -16.11 -15.80 -6.82
CA ASP A 170 -16.49 -16.46 -5.59
C ASP A 170 -16.35 -15.53 -4.37
N LEU A 171 -15.46 -14.54 -4.45
CA LEU A 171 -15.20 -13.55 -3.40
C LEU A 171 -14.82 -12.21 -4.01
N THR A 172 -15.36 -11.12 -3.47
CA THR A 172 -14.98 -9.76 -3.83
C THR A 172 -14.37 -9.04 -2.63
N VAL A 173 -13.16 -8.53 -2.79
CA VAL A 173 -12.45 -7.71 -1.81
C VAL A 173 -12.40 -6.27 -2.31
N VAL A 174 -13.03 -5.35 -1.60
CA VAL A 174 -13.00 -3.93 -1.97
C VAL A 174 -11.91 -3.20 -1.18
N ALA A 175 -10.83 -2.86 -1.89
CA ALA A 175 -9.66 -2.13 -1.38
C ALA A 175 -9.56 -0.72 -1.99
N GLY A 176 -10.70 -0.07 -2.23
CA GLY A 176 -10.84 1.24 -2.91
C GLY A 176 -10.31 2.45 -2.12
N GLY A 177 -9.77 2.23 -0.90
CA GLY A 177 -9.23 3.29 -0.05
C GLY A 177 -10.30 4.18 0.58
N ARG A 178 -9.89 5.31 1.14
CA ARG A 178 -10.75 6.22 1.92
C ARG A 178 -11.95 6.77 1.13
N ARG A 179 -11.85 6.84 -0.18
CA ARG A 179 -12.92 7.34 -1.08
C ARG A 179 -13.64 6.21 -1.80
N SER A 180 -13.71 5.04 -1.17
CA SER A 180 -14.43 3.90 -1.72
C SER A 180 -15.93 4.18 -1.76
N ALA A 181 -16.58 3.84 -2.87
CA ALA A 181 -18.03 3.90 -2.99
C ALA A 181 -18.74 2.65 -2.39
N LEU A 182 -17.99 1.79 -1.67
CA LEU A 182 -18.55 0.57 -1.09
C LEU A 182 -19.78 0.81 -0.20
N PRO A 183 -19.84 1.86 0.66
CA PRO A 183 -21.04 2.12 1.44
C PRO A 183 -22.28 2.35 0.58
N ASP A 184 -22.15 3.09 -0.53
CA ASP A 184 -23.24 3.32 -1.47
C ASP A 184 -23.67 2.02 -2.14
N TRP A 185 -22.71 1.22 -2.63
CA TRP A 185 -23.00 -0.07 -3.25
C TRP A 185 -23.70 -1.07 -2.31
N LEU A 186 -23.33 -1.08 -1.03
CA LEU A 186 -23.99 -1.91 -0.02
C LEU A 186 -25.42 -1.44 0.24
N ASN A 187 -25.64 -0.13 0.26
CA ASN A 187 -26.98 0.44 0.40
C ASN A 187 -27.87 0.10 -0.81
N ASP A 188 -27.32 0.16 -2.02
CA ASP A 188 -28.05 -0.14 -3.27
C ASP A 188 -28.53 -1.59 -3.35
N ILE A 189 -27.79 -2.52 -2.74
CA ILE A 189 -28.19 -3.95 -2.65
C ILE A 189 -28.96 -4.30 -1.36
N GLY A 190 -29.43 -3.29 -0.62
CA GLY A 190 -30.32 -3.47 0.52
C GLY A 190 -29.67 -3.87 1.83
N VAL A 191 -28.35 -3.81 1.96
CA VAL A 191 -27.64 -4.07 3.26
C VAL A 191 -27.93 -2.97 4.27
N GLY A 192 -28.27 -1.77 3.79
CA GLY A 192 -28.49 -0.59 4.62
C GLY A 192 -27.21 0.23 4.84
N PRO A 193 -27.33 1.35 5.56
CA PRO A 193 -26.22 2.26 5.75
C PRO A 193 -25.13 1.63 6.64
N VAL A 194 -23.87 1.76 6.20
CA VAL A 194 -22.72 1.40 7.02
C VAL A 194 -22.47 2.52 8.03
N PRO A 195 -22.44 2.23 9.35
CA PRO A 195 -22.13 3.25 10.34
C PRO A 195 -20.74 3.84 10.09
N GLU A 196 -20.67 5.16 9.96
CA GLU A 196 -19.41 5.87 9.78
C GLU A 196 -19.20 6.85 10.93
N PHE A 197 -17.98 6.85 11.47
CA PHE A 197 -17.53 7.87 12.41
C PHE A 197 -16.33 8.58 11.82
N SER A 198 -16.42 9.89 11.65
CA SER A 198 -15.38 10.72 11.06
C SER A 198 -15.19 11.98 11.89
N GLU A 199 -13.93 12.30 12.22
CA GLU A 199 -13.55 13.52 12.92
C GLU A 199 -12.39 14.19 12.16
N ASP A 200 -12.51 15.51 11.96
CA ASP A 200 -11.43 16.29 11.37
C ASP A 200 -10.35 16.58 12.41
N THR A 201 -9.16 16.06 12.18
CA THR A 201 -8.02 16.27 13.10
C THR A 201 -7.32 17.60 12.89
N GLY A 202 -7.63 18.36 11.83
CA GLY A 202 -6.94 19.61 11.48
C GLY A 202 -5.46 19.43 11.09
N ILE A 203 -4.98 18.19 10.88
CA ILE A 203 -3.59 17.90 10.55
C ILE A 203 -3.34 18.11 9.07
N VAL A 204 -2.32 18.91 8.74
CA VAL A 204 -1.87 19.15 7.37
C VAL A 204 -0.41 18.74 7.25
N TYR A 205 -0.08 17.98 6.20
CA TYR A 205 1.29 17.63 5.85
C TYR A 205 1.75 18.44 4.65
N ALA A 206 2.91 19.09 4.80
CA ALA A 206 3.60 19.75 3.70
C ALA A 206 4.97 19.08 3.49
N SER A 207 5.27 18.68 2.25
CA SER A 207 6.55 18.06 1.91
C SER A 207 7.24 18.85 0.80
N ARG A 208 8.54 19.05 0.93
CA ARG A 208 9.36 19.68 -0.08
C ARG A 208 10.59 18.82 -0.36
N PHE A 209 10.87 18.59 -1.64
CA PHE A 209 11.99 17.76 -2.08
C PHE A 209 13.14 18.63 -2.52
N TYR A 210 14.37 18.21 -2.17
CA TYR A 210 15.59 18.88 -2.55
C TYR A 210 16.54 17.88 -3.18
N ARG A 211 17.37 18.36 -4.07
CA ARG A 211 18.48 17.60 -4.64
C ARG A 211 19.79 18.21 -4.14
N LEU A 212 20.71 17.37 -3.70
CA LEU A 212 22.06 17.84 -3.40
C LEU A 212 22.71 18.45 -4.63
N LYS A 213 23.45 19.53 -4.43
CA LYS A 213 24.26 20.09 -5.50
C LYS A 213 25.37 19.11 -5.90
N PRO A 214 25.79 19.09 -7.18
CA PRO A 214 26.92 18.27 -7.61
C PRO A 214 28.16 18.50 -6.73
N GLY A 215 28.88 17.42 -6.39
CA GLY A 215 30.05 17.47 -5.53
C GLY A 215 29.79 17.49 -4.02
N HIS A 216 28.53 17.47 -3.60
CA HIS A 216 28.17 17.34 -2.19
C HIS A 216 27.71 15.91 -1.92
N THR A 217 28.17 15.36 -0.82
CA THR A 217 27.68 14.09 -0.27
C THR A 217 26.77 14.35 0.91
N TYR A 218 25.88 13.41 1.21
CA TYR A 218 25.13 13.46 2.45
C TYR A 218 26.10 13.45 3.63
N PRO A 219 25.88 14.30 4.64
CA PRO A 219 26.57 14.15 5.90
C PRO A 219 26.35 12.73 6.42
N ASP A 220 27.34 12.20 7.11
CA ASP A 220 27.23 10.90 7.76
C ASP A 220 25.92 10.83 8.56
N ARG A 221 25.28 9.66 8.58
CA ARG A 221 23.97 9.42 9.26
C ARG A 221 23.92 9.95 10.69
N LYS A 222 25.07 10.07 11.35
CA LYS A 222 25.19 10.66 12.69
C LYS A 222 24.84 12.14 12.76
N SER A 223 24.90 12.87 11.67
CA SER A 223 24.62 14.30 11.60
C SER A 223 23.24 14.65 11.01
N THR A 224 22.60 13.73 10.27
CA THR A 224 21.26 13.89 9.70
C THR A 224 20.23 13.14 10.54
N ARG A 225 19.91 13.68 11.69
CA ARG A 225 18.93 13.08 12.60
C ARG A 225 17.49 13.22 12.21
N LEU A 226 17.21 13.69 11.04
CA LEU A 226 15.86 13.86 10.54
C LEU A 226 15.64 12.85 9.43
N ASN A 227 15.09 11.72 9.83
CA ASN A 227 14.32 10.81 9.01
C ASN A 227 14.80 10.59 7.58
N SER A 228 15.44 9.50 7.37
CA SER A 228 15.85 9.00 6.07
C SER A 228 14.70 8.79 5.08
N SER A 229 13.46 8.69 5.52
CA SER A 229 12.29 8.73 4.65
C SER A 229 11.97 10.15 4.18
N HIS A 230 12.62 11.17 4.75
CA HIS A 230 12.34 12.56 4.56
C HIS A 230 13.59 13.32 4.25
N LEU A 231 14.30 12.95 3.27
CA LEU A 231 15.31 13.87 2.84
C LEU A 231 14.67 15.09 2.19
N VAL A 232 14.11 15.87 3.05
CA VAL A 232 13.76 17.25 2.84
C VAL A 232 14.82 18.04 3.57
N ILE A 233 15.80 18.53 2.86
CA ILE A 233 16.75 19.48 3.39
C ILE A 233 16.26 20.85 2.98
N SER A 234 15.94 21.66 3.95
CA SER A 234 15.65 23.08 3.83
C SER A 234 16.86 23.88 3.40
#